data_99d973562184d8362bdaef472c49c88b
#
_entry.id   99d973562184d8362bdaef472c49c88b
#
_cell.length_a   1.000
_cell.length_b   1.000
_cell.length_c   1.000
_cell.angle_alpha   90.00
_cell.angle_beta   90.00
_cell.angle_gamma   90.00
#
_symmetry.space_group_name_H-M   'P 1'
#
loop_
_entity.id
_entity.type
_entity.pdbx_description
1 polymer ?
#
loop_
_entity_poly.entity_id
_entity_poly.type
_entity_poly.pdbx_seq_one_letter_code
_entity_poly.pdbx_strand_id
1 'polypeptide(L)'
;MYRVVIADDERAIRTGLQIIVDWNKLGFEIAGCASDGEEALQMLLKQNIDVLVTDIRMPRLSGLQLVKKVQELGLSIHVILLTSYRD
;
A
#
# COMPACT_ATOMS: atom_id res chain seq x y z
N MET A 1 2.52 -8.05 -15.37
CA MET A 1 2.33 -8.27 -13.93
C MET A 1 1.53 -7.15 -13.30
N TYR A 2 0.71 -7.47 -12.33
CA TYR A 2 0.02 -6.47 -11.53
C TYR A 2 1.02 -5.77 -10.61
N ARG A 3 0.85 -4.47 -10.44
CA ARG A 3 1.79 -3.65 -9.69
C ARG A 3 1.22 -3.31 -8.32
N VAL A 4 2.02 -3.52 -7.28
CA VAL A 4 1.61 -3.41 -5.89
C VAL A 4 2.42 -2.33 -5.17
N VAL A 5 1.74 -1.49 -4.40
CA VAL A 5 2.36 -0.59 -3.43
C VAL A 5 2.05 -1.11 -2.03
N ILE A 6 3.07 -1.20 -1.20
CA ILE A 6 2.95 -1.57 0.21
C ILE A 6 3.16 -0.31 1.03
N ALA A 7 2.21 0.01 1.91
CA ALA A 7 2.29 1.17 2.78
C ALA A 7 2.15 0.76 4.24
N ASP A 8 3.17 1.03 5.03
CA ASP A 8 3.17 0.78 6.47
C ASP A 8 4.27 1.65 7.10
N ASP A 9 4.01 2.25 8.24
CA ASP A 9 4.99 3.09 8.90
C ASP A 9 6.09 2.27 9.61
N GLU A 10 5.90 0.97 9.75
CA GLU A 10 6.92 0.09 10.31
C GLU A 10 7.75 -0.58 9.22
N ARG A 11 9.04 -0.30 9.26
CA ARG A 11 9.99 -0.87 8.31
C ARG A 11 9.99 -2.40 8.33
N ALA A 12 9.89 -2.99 9.53
CA ALA A 12 9.89 -4.45 9.67
C ALA A 12 8.70 -5.10 8.96
N ILE A 13 7.54 -4.45 8.98
CA ILE A 13 6.35 -4.95 8.28
C ILE A 13 6.54 -4.84 6.78
N ARG A 14 7.01 -3.70 6.27
CA ARG A 14 7.28 -3.51 4.84
C ARG A 14 8.26 -4.56 4.32
N THR A 15 9.37 -4.73 5.02
CA THR A 15 10.40 -5.72 4.66
C THR A 15 9.86 -7.14 4.75
N GLY A 16 9.14 -7.45 5.82
CA GLY A 16 8.56 -8.77 6.03
C GLY A 16 7.59 -9.17 4.92
N LEU A 17 6.70 -8.27 4.53
CA LEU A 17 5.75 -8.53 3.46
C LEU A 17 6.43 -8.79 2.12
N GLN A 18 7.52 -8.09 1.83
CA GLN A 18 8.27 -8.30 0.60
C GLN A 18 8.96 -9.67 0.56
N ILE A 19 9.38 -10.17 1.72
CA ILE A 19 10.12 -11.44 1.81
C ILE A 19 9.18 -12.64 1.92
N ILE A 20 8.15 -12.54 2.76
CA ILE A 20 7.27 -13.67 3.08
C ILE A 20 6.38 -14.05 1.90
N VAL A 21 5.91 -13.08 1.16
CA VAL A 21 5.03 -13.34 0.01
C VAL A 21 5.86 -13.41 -1.26
N ASP A 22 5.71 -14.49 -2.00
CA ASP A 22 6.34 -14.63 -3.32
C ASP A 22 5.47 -13.92 -4.37
N TRP A 23 5.58 -12.62 -4.41
CA TRP A 23 4.76 -11.76 -5.26
C TRP A 23 4.87 -12.13 -6.74
N ASN A 24 6.08 -12.34 -7.21
CA ASN A 24 6.32 -12.70 -8.62
C ASN A 24 5.60 -13.98 -9.02
N LYS A 25 5.65 -14.98 -8.18
CA LYS A 25 4.98 -16.26 -8.42
C LYS A 25 3.47 -16.11 -8.51
N LEU A 26 2.92 -15.13 -7.77
CA LEU A 26 1.49 -14.83 -7.77
C LEU A 26 1.07 -13.88 -8.91
N GLY A 27 2.01 -13.43 -9.73
CA GLY A 27 1.72 -12.52 -10.83
C GLY A 27 1.79 -11.04 -10.49
N PHE A 28 2.44 -10.71 -9.36
CA PHE A 28 2.58 -9.32 -8.90
C PHE A 28 4.04 -8.89 -8.86
N GLU A 29 4.26 -7.59 -8.99
CA GLU A 29 5.57 -6.99 -8.72
C GLU A 29 5.39 -5.84 -7.74
N ILE A 30 6.36 -5.67 -6.85
CA ILE A 30 6.35 -4.56 -5.90
C ILE A 30 6.84 -3.31 -6.64
N ALA A 31 5.94 -2.36 -6.85
CA ALA A 31 6.27 -1.11 -7.53
C ALA A 31 6.85 -0.07 -6.59
N GLY A 32 6.56 -0.19 -5.30
CA GLY A 32 7.09 0.72 -4.30
C GLY A 32 6.63 0.38 -2.90
N CYS A 33 7.33 0.94 -1.93
CA CYS A 33 6.98 0.83 -0.52
C CYS A 33 6.97 2.22 0.08
N ALA A 34 5.93 2.54 0.83
CA ALA A 34 5.73 3.84 1.45
C ALA A 34 5.72 3.72 2.98
N SER A 35 6.30 4.71 3.64
CA SER A 35 6.36 4.76 5.11
C SER A 35 5.24 5.59 5.74
N ASP A 36 4.49 6.31 4.93
CA ASP A 36 3.32 7.07 5.36
C ASP A 36 2.31 7.20 4.22
N GLY A 37 1.12 7.70 4.56
CA GLY A 37 0.03 7.78 3.60
C GLY A 37 0.24 8.79 2.47
N GLU A 38 0.94 9.88 2.74
CA GLU A 38 1.22 10.87 1.70
C GLU A 38 2.19 10.33 0.66
N GLU A 39 3.24 9.66 1.10
CA GLU A 39 4.19 9.00 0.21
C GLU A 39 3.47 7.95 -0.64
N ALA A 40 2.60 7.15 -0.02
CA ALA A 40 1.79 6.17 -0.74
C ALA A 40 0.91 6.84 -1.81
N LEU A 41 0.22 7.91 -1.44
CA LEU A 41 -0.64 8.63 -2.38
C LEU A 41 0.15 9.14 -3.59
N GLN A 42 1.34 9.69 -3.37
CA GLN A 42 2.19 10.14 -4.46
C GLN A 42 2.56 8.99 -5.41
N MET A 43 2.85 7.83 -4.87
CA MET A 43 3.13 6.65 -5.69
C MET A 43 1.91 6.25 -6.54
N LEU A 44 0.72 6.28 -5.95
CA LEU A 44 -0.52 5.95 -6.66
C LEU A 44 -0.82 6.93 -7.79
N LEU A 45 -0.46 8.20 -7.62
CA LEU A 45 -0.72 9.23 -8.61
C LEU A 45 0.31 9.25 -9.75
N LYS A 46 1.55 8.86 -9.46
CA LYS A 46 2.66 8.96 -10.42
C LYS A 46 2.91 7.68 -11.21
N GLN A 47 2.36 6.57 -10.79
CA GLN A 47 2.60 5.27 -11.40
C GLN A 47 1.28 4.53 -11.64
N ASN A 48 1.30 3.58 -12.54
CA ASN A 48 0.17 2.67 -12.73
C ASN A 48 0.23 1.59 -11.65
N ILE A 49 -0.64 1.71 -10.66
CA ILE A 49 -0.70 0.77 -9.54
C ILE A 49 -2.04 0.03 -9.60
N ASP A 50 -1.99 -1.28 -9.44
CA ASP A 50 -3.18 -2.14 -9.46
C ASP A 50 -3.69 -2.45 -8.06
N VAL A 51 -2.77 -2.61 -7.11
CA VAL A 51 -3.10 -3.01 -5.74
C VAL A 51 -2.35 -2.16 -4.74
N LEU A 52 -3.04 -1.70 -3.72
CA LEU A 52 -2.45 -1.04 -2.56
C LEU A 52 -2.68 -1.91 -1.33
N VAL A 53 -1.59 -2.33 -0.71
CA VAL A 53 -1.62 -3.02 0.60
C VAL A 53 -1.21 -1.99 1.64
N THR A 54 -2.10 -1.61 2.54
CA THR A 54 -1.81 -0.53 3.48
C THR A 54 -2.25 -0.85 4.90
N ASP A 55 -1.44 -0.41 5.86
CA ASP A 55 -1.85 -0.35 7.26
C ASP A 55 -2.96 0.68 7.41
N ILE A 56 -3.81 0.51 8.42
CA ILE A 56 -4.90 1.43 8.70
C ILE A 56 -4.36 2.72 9.34
N ARG A 57 -3.42 2.59 10.26
CA ARG A 57 -2.87 3.73 11.02
C ARG A 57 -1.47 4.08 10.54
N MET A 58 -1.34 5.25 9.95
CA MET A 58 -0.05 5.78 9.50
C MET A 58 -0.01 7.28 9.75
N PRO A 59 1.19 7.85 9.93
CA PRO A 59 1.35 9.30 10.01
C PRO A 59 0.92 9.98 8.71
N ARG A 60 0.54 11.23 8.82
CA ARG A 60 0.19 12.16 7.74
C ARG A 60 -1.11 11.83 7.04
N LEU A 61 -1.29 10.61 6.59
CA LEU A 61 -2.51 10.16 5.95
C LEU A 61 -2.71 8.70 6.33
N SER A 62 -3.83 8.39 6.97
CA SER A 62 -4.14 7.01 7.38
C SER A 62 -4.53 6.15 6.18
N GLY A 63 -4.53 4.83 6.38
CA GLY A 63 -5.00 3.90 5.35
C GLY A 63 -6.44 4.16 4.94
N LEU A 64 -7.32 4.49 5.90
CA LEU A 64 -8.72 4.82 5.60
C LEU A 64 -8.86 6.10 4.80
N GLN A 65 -8.06 7.11 5.13
CA GLN A 65 -8.01 8.36 4.36
C GLN A 65 -7.49 8.12 2.95
N LEU A 66 -6.54 7.21 2.82
CA LEU A 66 -5.97 6.82 1.52
C LEU A 66 -7.04 6.15 0.65
N VAL A 67 -7.84 5.24 1.23
CA VAL A 67 -8.97 4.60 0.54
C VAL A 67 -9.95 5.66 0.04
N LYS A 68 -10.26 6.63 0.88
CA LYS A 68 -11.16 7.72 0.52
C LYS A 68 -10.62 8.54 -0.66
N LYS A 69 -9.32 8.82 -0.66
CA LYS A 69 -8.66 9.52 -1.77
C LYS A 69 -8.73 8.74 -3.06
N VAL A 70 -8.48 7.44 -3.00
CA VAL A 70 -8.59 6.55 -4.16
C VAL A 70 -9.98 6.63 -4.76
N GLN A 71 -11.02 6.60 -3.92
CA GLN A 71 -12.40 6.69 -4.36
C GLN A 71 -12.72 8.07 -4.95
N GLU A 72 -12.34 9.14 -4.27
CA GLU A 72 -12.59 10.52 -4.72
C GLU A 72 -11.93 10.82 -6.06
N LEU A 73 -10.74 10.28 -6.28
CA LEU A 73 -9.97 10.49 -7.51
C LEU A 73 -10.35 9.51 -8.64
N GLY A 74 -11.24 8.58 -8.36
CA GLY A 74 -11.69 7.60 -9.34
C GLY A 74 -10.58 6.65 -9.81
N LEU A 75 -9.62 6.35 -8.95
CA LEU A 75 -8.52 5.45 -9.30
C LEU A 75 -9.00 3.99 -9.25
N SER A 76 -8.63 3.23 -10.27
CA SER A 76 -8.98 1.80 -10.36
C SER A 76 -7.94 0.96 -9.65
N ILE A 77 -7.91 1.07 -8.31
CA ILE A 77 -6.94 0.38 -7.47
C ILE A 77 -7.68 -0.47 -6.45
N HIS A 78 -7.28 -1.74 -6.34
CA HIS A 78 -7.79 -2.62 -5.30
C HIS A 78 -7.01 -2.36 -4.01
N VAL A 79 -7.73 -2.16 -2.91
CA VAL A 79 -7.11 -1.84 -1.62
C VAL A 79 -7.27 -3.02 -0.67
N ILE A 80 -6.16 -3.43 -0.08
CA ILE A 80 -6.13 -4.43 0.99
C ILE A 80 -5.66 -3.73 2.26
N LEU A 81 -6.51 -3.73 3.28
CA LEU A 81 -6.18 -3.13 4.57
C LEU A 81 -5.59 -4.17 5.50
N LEU A 82 -4.45 -3.85 6.07
CA LEU A 82 -3.81 -4.68 7.08
C LEU A 82 -4.27 -4.22 8.46
N THR A 83 -4.69 -5.16 9.28
CA THR A 83 -4.99 -4.86 10.67
C THR A 83 -3.86 -5.37 11.55
N SER A 84 -3.36 -4.52 12.42
CA SER A 84 -2.39 -4.93 13.43
C SER A 84 -3.03 -4.84 14.81
N TYR A 85 -2.80 -5.87 15.62
CA TYR A 85 -3.22 -5.85 17.02
C TYR A 85 -2.17 -5.11 17.84
N ARG A 86 -2.29 -3.80 17.85
CA ARG A 86 -1.44 -2.95 18.68
C ARG A 86 -2.28 -2.30 19.73
N ASP A 87 -1.79 -2.37 20.93
CA ASP A 87 -2.39 -1.66 22.03
C ASP A 87 -1.94 -0.20 22.04
#